data_10191ec20506b93f9582c76f6e4e92b8
#
_entry.id   10191ec20506b93f9582c76f6e4e92b8
#
_cell.length_a   1.000
_cell.length_b   1.000
_cell.length_c   1.000
_cell.angle_alpha   90.00
_cell.angle_beta   90.00
_cell.angle_gamma   90.00
#
_symmetry.space_group_name_H-M   'P 1'
#
loop_
_entity.id
_entity.type
_entity.pdbx_description
1 polymer ?
#
loop_
_entity_poly.entity_id
_entity_poly.type
_entity_poly.pdbx_seq_one_letter_code
_entity_poly.pdbx_strand_id
1 'polypeptide(L)'
;MIKRANLLKIVSAVVLCSAWEIAGRIPVSYAFPTFLDSMRSFLEMIGNGMMLEAYKETLQPLVIGVLISAFLGIGLGLWIGLNNFFDWLFSPIFIVMQAAPLAALIPLLVLAYGIGLTSKVMVVCIMAMPVIVLNTSGAVRNTPESFKEMGKSFLASRASILLRIVIPAASPVIFAGLRLGVSAGFIG
;
A
#
# COMPACT_ATOMS: atom_id res chain seq x y z
N MET A 1 -31.16 -6.77 21.59
CA MET A 1 -30.03 -7.47 20.94
C MET A 1 -28.73 -6.65 20.95
N ILE A 2 -28.73 -5.34 20.70
CA ILE A 2 -27.53 -4.47 20.66
C ILE A 2 -26.73 -4.46 21.97
N LYS A 3 -27.40 -4.47 23.15
CA LYS A 3 -26.72 -4.49 24.45
C LYS A 3 -25.91 -5.76 24.69
N ARG A 4 -26.41 -6.95 24.29
CA ARG A 4 -25.68 -8.23 24.46
C ARG A 4 -24.45 -8.32 23.57
N ALA A 5 -24.53 -7.82 22.30
CA ALA A 5 -23.39 -7.78 21.40
C ALA A 5 -22.26 -6.88 21.91
N ASN A 6 -22.61 -5.72 22.49
CA ASN A 6 -21.62 -4.82 23.08
C ASN A 6 -21.00 -5.40 24.36
N LEU A 7 -21.79 -6.08 25.20
CA LEU A 7 -21.27 -6.78 26.37
C LEU A 7 -20.25 -7.87 25.99
N LEU A 8 -20.55 -8.68 24.97
CA LEU A 8 -19.64 -9.71 24.47
C LEU A 8 -18.34 -9.12 23.93
N LYS A 9 -18.40 -7.99 23.23
CA LYS A 9 -17.18 -7.27 22.75
C LYS A 9 -16.31 -6.79 23.90
N ILE A 10 -16.92 -6.22 24.95
CA ILE A 10 -16.20 -5.76 26.16
C ILE A 10 -15.56 -6.95 26.87
N VAL A 11 -16.32 -8.03 27.10
CA VAL A 11 -15.80 -9.23 27.72
C VAL A 11 -14.63 -9.83 26.93
N SER A 12 -14.76 -9.91 25.60
CA SER A 12 -13.67 -10.37 24.72
C SER A 12 -12.42 -9.50 24.82
N ALA A 13 -12.58 -8.18 24.83
CA ALA A 13 -11.46 -7.25 24.99
C ALA A 13 -10.78 -7.43 26.36
N VAL A 14 -11.55 -7.54 27.45
CA VAL A 14 -11.01 -7.76 28.80
C VAL A 14 -10.27 -9.09 28.91
N VAL A 15 -10.81 -10.15 28.32
CA VAL A 15 -10.17 -11.47 28.31
C VAL A 15 -8.84 -11.41 27.56
N LEU A 16 -8.80 -10.75 26.37
CA LEU A 16 -7.57 -10.58 25.58
C LEU A 16 -6.51 -9.77 26.32
N CYS A 17 -6.89 -8.63 26.92
CA CYS A 17 -5.95 -7.80 27.67
C CYS A 17 -5.43 -8.53 28.92
N SER A 18 -6.29 -9.29 29.62
CA SER A 18 -5.89 -10.08 30.79
C SER A 18 -4.96 -11.22 30.38
N ALA A 19 -5.24 -11.90 29.29
CA ALA A 19 -4.37 -12.95 28.76
C ALA A 19 -2.99 -12.42 28.37
N TRP A 20 -2.94 -11.23 27.73
CA TRP A 20 -1.68 -10.56 27.41
C TRP A 20 -0.91 -10.17 28.69
N GLU A 21 -1.58 -9.57 29.67
CA GLU A 21 -0.98 -9.21 30.95
C GLU A 21 -0.35 -10.43 31.65
N ILE A 22 -1.09 -11.55 31.71
CA ILE A 22 -0.60 -12.80 32.30
C ILE A 22 0.59 -13.35 31.51
N ALA A 23 0.50 -13.37 30.18
CA ALA A 23 1.58 -13.85 29.33
C ALA A 23 2.87 -12.99 29.46
N GLY A 24 2.74 -11.67 29.59
CA GLY A 24 3.86 -10.78 29.83
C GLY A 24 4.53 -10.92 31.19
N ARG A 25 3.80 -11.43 32.20
CA ARG A 25 4.36 -11.71 33.53
C ARG A 25 5.09 -13.06 33.61
N ILE A 26 4.84 -13.98 32.67
CA ILE A 26 5.58 -15.23 32.58
C ILE A 26 6.93 -14.90 31.90
N PRO A 27 8.09 -15.18 32.49
CA PRO A 27 9.39 -14.81 31.95
C PRO A 27 9.77 -15.67 30.74
N VAL A 28 8.95 -15.62 29.68
CA VAL A 28 9.18 -16.34 28.42
C VAL A 28 10.24 -15.62 27.58
N SER A 29 10.24 -14.27 27.62
CA SER A 29 11.23 -13.45 26.91
C SER A 29 11.21 -12.02 27.45
N TYR A 30 12.40 -11.41 27.58
CA TYR A 30 12.55 -9.97 27.88
C TYR A 30 11.96 -9.06 26.80
N ALA A 31 11.69 -9.61 25.61
CA ALA A 31 11.10 -8.88 24.50
C ALA A 31 9.57 -8.80 24.52
N PHE A 32 8.90 -9.45 25.49
CA PHE A 32 7.43 -9.47 25.57
C PHE A 32 6.95 -8.72 26.83
N PRO A 33 6.68 -7.39 26.73
CA PRO A 33 6.23 -6.58 27.84
C PRO A 33 4.80 -6.92 28.27
N THR A 34 4.44 -6.58 29.51
CA THR A 34 3.05 -6.69 29.99
C THR A 34 2.15 -5.68 29.28
N PHE A 35 0.85 -5.93 29.28
CA PHE A 35 -0.14 -4.97 28.74
C PHE A 35 -0.05 -3.61 29.44
N LEU A 36 0.07 -3.61 30.77
CA LEU A 36 0.16 -2.38 31.57
C LEU A 36 1.43 -1.57 31.26
N ASP A 37 2.58 -2.24 31.14
CA ASP A 37 3.84 -1.57 30.78
C ASP A 37 3.76 -0.95 29.38
N SER A 38 3.18 -1.69 28.42
CA SER A 38 2.96 -1.18 27.05
C SER A 38 2.06 0.04 27.03
N MET A 39 0.96 0.02 27.83
CA MET A 39 0.04 1.15 27.91
C MET A 39 0.69 2.36 28.58
N ARG A 40 1.48 2.13 29.65
CA ARG A 40 2.22 3.20 30.31
C ARG A 40 3.24 3.85 29.38
N SER A 41 4.05 3.06 28.70
CA SER A 41 5.01 3.57 27.70
C SER A 41 4.31 4.33 26.57
N PHE A 42 3.16 3.85 26.10
CA PHE A 42 2.37 4.55 25.11
C PHE A 42 1.90 5.94 25.57
N LEU A 43 1.38 6.03 26.80
CA LEU A 43 0.97 7.32 27.39
C LEU A 43 2.16 8.26 27.61
N GLU A 44 3.31 7.74 28.04
CA GLU A 44 4.54 8.50 28.19
C GLU A 44 5.02 9.06 26.84
N MET A 45 4.98 8.25 25.77
CA MET A 45 5.34 8.68 24.42
C MET A 45 4.42 9.78 23.87
N ILE A 46 3.15 9.76 24.23
CA ILE A 46 2.22 10.84 23.88
C ILE A 46 2.58 12.11 24.66
N GLY A 47 2.83 11.97 25.96
CA GLY A 47 3.09 13.11 26.86
C GLY A 47 4.39 13.85 26.59
N ASN A 48 5.43 13.15 26.16
CA ASN A 48 6.76 13.72 25.87
C ASN A 48 6.98 14.12 24.40
N GLY A 49 5.96 13.93 23.54
CA GLY A 49 6.01 14.31 22.10
C GLY A 49 6.80 13.35 21.20
N MET A 50 7.42 12.30 21.72
CA MET A 50 8.18 11.31 20.93
C MET A 50 7.30 10.65 19.86
N MET A 51 6.02 10.48 20.15
CA MET A 51 5.07 9.90 19.21
C MET A 51 4.91 10.76 17.94
N LEU A 52 4.90 12.08 18.08
CA LEU A 52 4.80 13.00 16.95
C LEU A 52 6.04 12.94 16.05
N GLU A 53 7.22 12.83 16.64
CA GLU A 53 8.49 12.66 15.89
C GLU A 53 8.51 11.33 15.15
N ALA A 54 8.13 10.23 15.81
CA ALA A 54 8.02 8.91 15.18
C ALA A 54 7.02 8.90 14.00
N TYR A 55 5.89 9.60 14.14
CA TYR A 55 4.93 9.77 13.05
C TYR A 55 5.54 10.52 11.87
N LYS A 56 6.26 11.61 12.09
CA LYS A 56 6.93 12.37 11.02
C LYS A 56 7.93 11.49 10.28
N GLU A 57 8.74 10.74 11.01
CA GLU A 57 9.74 9.84 10.42
C GLU A 57 9.14 8.70 9.59
N THR A 58 7.91 8.29 9.89
CA THR A 58 7.21 7.22 9.16
C THR A 58 6.34 7.79 8.04
N LEU A 59 5.56 8.84 8.31
CA LEU A 59 4.63 9.39 7.33
C LEU A 59 5.31 10.16 6.21
N GLN A 60 6.41 10.85 6.49
CA GLN A 60 7.11 11.62 5.47
C GLN A 60 7.61 10.72 4.30
N PRO A 61 8.40 9.66 4.53
CA PRO A 61 8.82 8.77 3.44
C PRO A 61 7.65 8.04 2.79
N LEU A 62 6.62 7.66 3.57
CA LEU A 62 5.42 7.03 3.05
C LEU A 62 4.70 7.93 2.05
N VAL A 63 4.41 9.18 2.42
CA VAL A 63 3.71 10.12 1.53
C VAL A 63 4.52 10.38 0.27
N ILE A 64 5.82 10.64 0.40
CA ILE A 64 6.70 10.88 -0.76
C ILE A 64 6.73 9.65 -1.67
N GLY A 65 6.98 8.46 -1.12
CA GLY A 65 7.07 7.22 -1.87
C GLY A 65 5.75 6.84 -2.55
N VAL A 66 4.62 7.02 -1.86
CA VAL A 66 3.28 6.79 -2.43
C VAL A 66 2.98 7.78 -3.57
N LEU A 67 3.29 9.06 -3.42
CA LEU A 67 3.08 10.05 -4.47
C LEU A 67 3.90 9.73 -5.72
N ILE A 68 5.19 9.40 -5.55
CA ILE A 68 6.05 8.96 -6.65
C ILE A 68 5.48 7.70 -7.32
N SER A 69 5.12 6.69 -6.51
CA SER A 69 4.55 5.43 -7.00
C SER A 69 3.20 5.61 -7.69
N ALA A 70 2.36 6.51 -7.19
CA ALA A 70 1.08 6.82 -7.81
C ALA A 70 1.28 7.48 -9.18
N PHE A 71 2.10 8.51 -9.25
CA PHE A 71 2.35 9.23 -10.49
C PHE A 71 3.01 8.34 -11.56
N LEU A 72 4.13 7.70 -11.21
CA LEU A 72 4.85 6.82 -12.13
C LEU A 72 4.08 5.53 -12.38
N GLY A 73 3.47 4.93 -11.36
CA GLY A 73 2.74 3.67 -11.48
C GLY A 73 1.48 3.78 -12.33
N ILE A 74 0.71 4.86 -12.20
CA ILE A 74 -0.44 5.12 -13.09
C ILE A 74 0.06 5.41 -14.51
N GLY A 75 1.06 6.26 -14.68
CA GLY A 75 1.62 6.60 -15.99
C GLY A 75 2.13 5.36 -16.73
N LEU A 76 2.96 4.55 -16.09
CA LEU A 76 3.48 3.30 -16.64
C LEU A 76 2.35 2.27 -16.86
N GLY A 77 1.43 2.14 -15.93
CA GLY A 77 0.30 1.21 -16.05
C GLY A 77 -0.63 1.56 -17.22
N LEU A 78 -0.91 2.85 -17.45
CA LEU A 78 -1.64 3.32 -18.62
C LEU A 78 -0.88 2.98 -19.91
N TRP A 79 0.40 3.30 -19.96
CA TRP A 79 1.24 3.04 -21.13
C TRP A 79 1.34 1.56 -21.47
N ILE A 80 1.56 0.71 -20.47
CA ILE A 80 1.61 -0.75 -20.60
C ILE A 80 0.24 -1.29 -21.02
N GLY A 81 -0.85 -0.87 -20.35
CA GLY A 81 -2.20 -1.37 -20.60
C GLY A 81 -2.79 -1.01 -21.96
N LEU A 82 -2.27 0.05 -22.62
CA LEU A 82 -2.71 0.48 -23.95
C LEU A 82 -2.08 -0.32 -25.09
N ASN A 83 -1.00 -1.06 -24.85
CA ASN A 83 -0.27 -1.77 -25.89
C ASN A 83 0.09 -3.18 -25.43
N ASN A 84 -0.44 -4.19 -26.13
CA ASN A 84 -0.23 -5.59 -25.82
C ASN A 84 1.26 -6.00 -25.84
N PHE A 85 2.09 -5.38 -26.71
CA PHE A 85 3.52 -5.67 -26.75
C PHE A 85 4.22 -5.24 -25.45
N PHE A 86 3.94 -4.03 -24.99
CA PHE A 86 4.53 -3.53 -23.75
C PHE A 86 4.00 -4.27 -22.51
N ASP A 87 2.73 -4.67 -22.53
CA ASP A 87 2.18 -5.49 -21.47
C ASP A 87 2.88 -6.86 -21.38
N TRP A 88 3.03 -7.54 -22.50
CA TRP A 88 3.74 -8.82 -22.56
C TRP A 88 5.20 -8.70 -22.09
N LEU A 89 5.87 -7.57 -22.41
CA LEU A 89 7.27 -7.35 -22.06
C LEU A 89 7.46 -6.94 -20.58
N PHE A 90 6.65 -6.03 -20.08
CA PHE A 90 6.88 -5.38 -18.78
C PHE A 90 6.05 -5.97 -17.64
N SER A 91 4.84 -6.48 -17.89
CA SER A 91 4.00 -7.04 -16.81
C SER A 91 4.68 -8.18 -16.05
N PRO A 92 5.43 -9.12 -16.68
CA PRO A 92 6.15 -10.15 -15.93
C PRO A 92 7.16 -9.57 -14.93
N ILE A 93 7.81 -8.44 -15.26
CA ILE A 93 8.78 -7.78 -14.38
C ILE A 93 8.09 -7.31 -13.09
N PHE A 94 6.94 -6.63 -13.23
CA PHE A 94 6.18 -6.15 -12.08
C PHE A 94 5.56 -7.29 -11.27
N ILE A 95 5.17 -8.40 -11.91
CA ILE A 95 4.68 -9.60 -11.22
C ILE A 95 5.80 -10.20 -10.37
N VAL A 96 7.01 -10.34 -10.92
CA VAL A 96 8.18 -10.85 -10.17
C VAL A 96 8.55 -9.89 -9.04
N MET A 97 8.53 -8.58 -9.27
CA MET A 97 8.79 -7.59 -8.23
C MET A 97 7.78 -7.70 -7.07
N GLN A 98 6.50 -7.92 -7.39
CA GLN A 98 5.46 -8.08 -6.36
C GLN A 98 5.58 -9.40 -5.59
N ALA A 99 6.07 -10.46 -6.23
CA ALA A 99 6.25 -11.78 -5.63
C ALA A 99 7.56 -11.90 -4.81
N ALA A 100 8.51 -11.00 -5.02
CA ALA A 100 9.80 -11.03 -4.33
C ALA A 100 9.61 -10.81 -2.81
N PRO A 101 10.40 -11.49 -1.96
CA PRO A 101 10.39 -11.26 -0.52
C PRO A 101 11.01 -9.90 -0.20
N LEU A 102 10.21 -8.84 -0.28
CA LEU A 102 10.66 -7.45 -0.21
C LEU A 102 11.39 -7.12 1.10
N ALA A 103 11.02 -7.79 2.20
CA ALA A 103 11.75 -7.68 3.46
C ALA A 103 13.24 -8.04 3.33
N ALA A 104 13.61 -8.93 2.40
CA ALA A 104 15.00 -9.27 2.12
C ALA A 104 15.74 -8.17 1.33
N LEU A 105 15.02 -7.30 0.61
CA LEU A 105 15.60 -6.18 -0.14
C LEU A 105 15.92 -4.97 0.74
N ILE A 106 15.26 -4.83 1.90
CA ILE A 106 15.46 -3.69 2.80
C ILE A 106 16.93 -3.53 3.21
N PRO A 107 17.67 -4.57 3.66
CA PRO A 107 19.08 -4.44 3.99
C PRO A 107 19.94 -4.00 2.81
N LEU A 108 19.63 -4.47 1.60
CA LEU A 108 20.35 -4.08 0.37
C LEU A 108 20.12 -2.60 0.02
N LEU A 109 18.90 -2.11 0.20
CA LEU A 109 18.57 -0.70 -0.02
C LEU A 109 19.23 0.20 1.02
N VAL A 110 19.28 -0.24 2.27
CA VAL A 110 20.00 0.48 3.33
C VAL A 110 21.52 0.49 3.06
N LEU A 111 22.07 -0.60 2.56
CA LEU A 111 23.48 -0.66 2.17
C LEU A 111 23.79 0.27 0.99
N ALA A 112 22.90 0.35 0.00
CA ALA A 112 23.09 1.15 -1.21
C ALA A 112 22.87 2.66 -1.00
N TYR A 113 21.87 3.04 -0.20
CA TYR A 113 21.42 4.43 -0.02
C TYR A 113 21.69 5.00 1.38
N GLY A 114 22.19 4.18 2.30
CA GLY A 114 22.39 4.55 3.71
C GLY A 114 21.08 4.50 4.51
N ILE A 115 21.22 4.70 5.83
CA ILE A 115 20.06 4.82 6.74
C ILE A 115 19.54 6.25 6.64
N GLY A 116 18.31 6.43 6.11
CA GLY A 116 17.74 7.77 5.99
C GLY A 116 16.44 7.83 5.19
N LEU A 117 16.03 9.03 4.84
CA LEU A 117 14.80 9.29 4.10
C LEU A 117 14.80 8.58 2.74
N THR A 118 15.93 8.61 2.02
CA THR A 118 16.04 8.04 0.67
C THR A 118 15.77 6.54 0.65
N SER A 119 16.42 5.78 1.54
CA SER A 119 16.21 4.32 1.63
C SER A 119 14.75 4.00 2.00
N LYS A 120 14.16 4.71 2.96
CA LYS A 120 12.75 4.57 3.35
C LYS A 120 11.81 4.83 2.16
N VAL A 121 12.01 5.92 1.41
CA VAL A 121 11.21 6.26 0.21
C VAL A 121 11.36 5.18 -0.86
N MET A 122 12.57 4.68 -1.10
CA MET A 122 12.82 3.61 -2.09
C MET A 122 12.11 2.31 -1.72
N VAL A 123 12.10 1.93 -0.43
CA VAL A 123 11.32 0.77 0.05
C VAL A 123 9.84 0.93 -0.29
N VAL A 124 9.25 2.09 0.07
CA VAL A 124 7.85 2.38 -0.23
C VAL A 124 7.57 2.31 -1.74
N CYS A 125 8.47 2.89 -2.57
CA CYS A 125 8.31 2.84 -4.02
C CYS A 125 8.36 1.41 -4.58
N ILE A 126 9.31 0.61 -4.14
CA ILE A 126 9.45 -0.79 -4.59
C ILE A 126 8.23 -1.63 -4.21
N MET A 127 7.62 -1.36 -3.06
CA MET A 127 6.44 -2.08 -2.59
C MET A 127 5.14 -1.60 -3.25
N ALA A 128 4.96 -0.29 -3.41
CA ALA A 128 3.71 0.27 -3.90
C ALA A 128 3.61 0.27 -5.43
N MET A 129 4.71 0.57 -6.14
CA MET A 129 4.69 0.78 -7.59
C MET A 129 4.22 -0.44 -8.39
N PRO A 130 4.70 -1.68 -8.17
CA PRO A 130 4.24 -2.85 -8.92
C PRO A 130 2.74 -3.07 -8.79
N VAL A 131 2.20 -2.90 -7.58
CA VAL A 131 0.76 -3.04 -7.30
C VAL A 131 -0.05 -2.03 -8.11
N ILE A 132 0.38 -0.76 -8.14
CA ILE A 132 -0.31 0.31 -8.86
C ILE A 132 -0.22 0.09 -10.37
N VAL A 133 0.97 -0.27 -10.89
CA VAL A 133 1.19 -0.53 -12.33
C VAL A 133 0.30 -1.67 -12.82
N LEU A 134 0.32 -2.83 -12.13
CA LEU A 134 -0.44 -4.01 -12.55
C LEU A 134 -1.95 -3.78 -12.48
N ASN A 135 -2.45 -3.12 -11.43
CA ASN A 135 -3.87 -2.79 -11.34
C ASN A 135 -4.29 -1.78 -12.42
N THR A 136 -3.46 -0.77 -12.70
CA THR A 136 -3.75 0.23 -13.74
C THR A 136 -3.72 -0.39 -15.14
N SER A 137 -2.69 -1.18 -15.47
CA SER A 137 -2.61 -1.84 -16.78
C SER A 137 -3.76 -2.82 -16.99
N GLY A 138 -4.10 -3.61 -15.97
CA GLY A 138 -5.25 -4.51 -15.99
C GLY A 138 -6.58 -3.77 -16.17
N ALA A 139 -6.77 -2.64 -15.49
CA ALA A 139 -7.97 -1.81 -15.62
C ALA A 139 -8.18 -1.30 -17.06
N VAL A 140 -7.10 -0.81 -17.67
CA VAL A 140 -7.12 -0.32 -19.07
C VAL A 140 -7.44 -1.45 -20.04
N ARG A 141 -6.81 -2.61 -19.89
CA ARG A 141 -7.03 -3.77 -20.76
C ARG A 141 -8.43 -4.34 -20.65
N ASN A 142 -8.96 -4.40 -19.44
CA ASN A 142 -10.29 -4.91 -19.17
C ASN A 142 -11.42 -3.92 -19.50
N THR A 143 -11.10 -2.74 -20.04
CA THR A 143 -12.11 -1.82 -20.57
C THR A 143 -12.82 -2.48 -21.76
N PRO A 144 -14.18 -2.64 -21.73
CA PRO A 144 -14.92 -3.31 -22.79
C PRO A 144 -14.60 -2.74 -24.17
N GLU A 145 -14.35 -3.62 -25.15
CA GLU A 145 -14.02 -3.19 -26.52
C GLU A 145 -15.20 -2.44 -27.17
N SER A 146 -16.44 -2.78 -26.81
CA SER A 146 -17.64 -2.06 -27.24
C SER A 146 -17.60 -0.55 -26.95
N PHE A 147 -17.00 -0.15 -25.84
CA PHE A 147 -16.84 1.27 -25.52
C PHE A 147 -15.82 1.96 -26.43
N LYS A 148 -14.73 1.26 -26.79
CA LYS A 148 -13.74 1.77 -27.70
C LYS A 148 -14.27 1.85 -29.13
N GLU A 149 -15.05 0.83 -29.55
CA GLU A 149 -15.72 0.80 -30.86
C GLU A 149 -16.77 1.90 -30.98
N MET A 150 -17.55 2.15 -29.94
CA MET A 150 -18.47 3.29 -29.88
C MET A 150 -17.71 4.61 -30.13
N GLY A 151 -16.58 4.83 -29.45
CA GLY A 151 -15.76 6.00 -29.67
C GLY A 151 -15.25 6.12 -31.13
N LYS A 152 -14.84 5.00 -31.75
CA LYS A 152 -14.40 4.96 -33.15
C LYS A 152 -15.57 5.30 -34.09
N SER A 153 -16.79 4.81 -33.82
CA SER A 153 -17.99 5.11 -34.62
C SER A 153 -18.35 6.60 -34.63
N PHE A 154 -18.01 7.32 -33.56
CA PHE A 154 -18.13 8.78 -33.50
C PHE A 154 -16.89 9.52 -34.08
N LEU A 155 -16.01 8.82 -34.79
CA LEU A 155 -14.78 9.37 -35.37
C LEU A 155 -13.87 10.06 -34.34
N ALA A 156 -13.93 9.61 -33.07
CA ALA A 156 -13.11 10.18 -32.00
C ALA A 156 -11.63 9.82 -32.19
N SER A 157 -10.76 10.77 -31.91
CA SER A 157 -9.30 10.53 -31.93
C SER A 157 -8.90 9.55 -30.84
N ARG A 158 -7.75 8.87 -31.00
CA ARG A 158 -7.19 7.94 -29.99
C ARG A 158 -7.06 8.61 -28.63
N ALA A 159 -6.61 9.86 -28.58
CA ALA A 159 -6.50 10.60 -27.32
C ALA A 159 -7.88 10.87 -26.67
N SER A 160 -8.89 11.18 -27.49
CA SER A 160 -10.26 11.40 -27.00
C SER A 160 -10.86 10.11 -26.45
N ILE A 161 -10.65 8.97 -27.11
CA ILE A 161 -11.08 7.65 -26.62
C ILE A 161 -10.39 7.34 -25.29
N LEU A 162 -9.07 7.57 -25.19
CA LEU A 162 -8.32 7.35 -23.96
C LEU A 162 -8.86 8.20 -22.80
N LEU A 163 -8.93 9.53 -23.00
CA LEU A 163 -9.24 10.47 -21.92
C LEU A 163 -10.73 10.45 -21.52
N ARG A 164 -11.63 10.22 -22.47
CA ARG A 164 -13.09 10.34 -22.23
C ARG A 164 -13.80 9.00 -22.05
N ILE A 165 -13.16 7.90 -22.43
CA ILE A 165 -13.78 6.56 -22.35
C ILE A 165 -12.94 5.64 -21.47
N VAL A 166 -11.68 5.37 -21.84
CA VAL A 166 -10.85 4.37 -21.18
C VAL A 166 -10.50 4.77 -19.74
N ILE A 167 -9.99 5.98 -19.53
CA ILE A 167 -9.60 6.44 -18.19
C ILE A 167 -10.81 6.52 -17.24
N PRO A 168 -11.94 7.10 -17.61
CA PRO A 168 -13.14 7.09 -16.76
C PRO A 168 -13.66 5.68 -16.46
N ALA A 169 -13.66 4.78 -17.44
CA ALA A 169 -14.08 3.39 -17.25
C ALA A 169 -13.12 2.60 -16.35
N ALA A 170 -11.82 2.84 -16.46
CA ALA A 170 -10.78 2.19 -15.67
C ALA A 170 -10.62 2.79 -14.25
N SER A 171 -11.10 4.03 -14.04
CA SER A 171 -10.84 4.78 -12.80
C SER A 171 -11.21 4.03 -11.50
N PRO A 172 -12.31 3.28 -11.36
CA PRO A 172 -12.61 2.59 -10.12
C PRO A 172 -11.54 1.56 -9.76
N VAL A 173 -11.00 0.84 -10.76
CA VAL A 173 -9.95 -0.16 -10.55
C VAL A 173 -8.60 0.51 -10.31
N ILE A 174 -8.31 1.64 -10.97
CA ILE A 174 -7.10 2.45 -10.70
C ILE A 174 -7.11 2.92 -9.25
N PHE A 175 -8.23 3.44 -8.73
CA PHE A 175 -8.35 3.84 -7.33
C PHE A 175 -8.21 2.66 -6.37
N ALA A 176 -8.75 1.49 -6.71
CA ALA A 176 -8.54 0.27 -5.93
C ALA A 176 -7.05 -0.12 -5.90
N GLY A 177 -6.36 -0.03 -7.05
CA GLY A 177 -4.92 -0.24 -7.17
C GLY A 177 -4.09 0.75 -6.34
N LEU A 178 -4.46 2.04 -6.33
CA LEU A 178 -3.85 3.05 -5.47
C LEU A 178 -4.02 2.70 -3.98
N ARG A 179 -5.22 2.33 -3.56
CA ARG A 179 -5.47 1.93 -2.18
C ARG A 179 -4.62 0.72 -1.77
N LEU A 180 -4.52 -0.28 -2.63
CA LEU A 180 -3.68 -1.46 -2.39
C LEU A 180 -2.19 -1.09 -2.37
N GLY A 181 -1.75 -0.20 -3.26
CA GLY A 181 -0.39 0.31 -3.30
C GLY A 181 0.00 1.08 -2.03
N VAL A 182 -0.89 1.95 -1.52
CA VAL A 182 -0.69 2.63 -0.23
C VAL A 182 -0.55 1.60 0.89
N SER A 183 -1.42 0.59 0.92
CA SER A 183 -1.35 -0.47 1.94
C SER A 183 -0.04 -1.26 1.84
N ALA A 184 0.41 -1.58 0.63
CA ALA A 184 1.68 -2.26 0.41
C ALA A 184 2.88 -1.39 0.86
N GLY A 185 2.89 -0.12 0.49
CA GLY A 185 3.93 0.84 0.90
C GLY A 185 3.98 1.08 2.41
N PHE A 186 2.85 0.95 3.12
CA PHE A 186 2.80 1.08 4.58
C PHE A 186 3.38 -0.13 5.31
N ILE A 187 3.40 -1.31 4.68
CA ILE A 187 3.99 -2.53 5.25
C ILE A 187 5.53 -2.50 5.16
N GLY A 188 6.10 -1.80 4.18
CA GLY A 188 7.56 -1.64 4.01
C GLY A 188 8.12 -0.58 4.91
#